data_497d55ee50e340e490cbe915a0813648
#
_entry.id   497d55ee50e340e490cbe915a0813648
#
_cell.length_a   1.000
_cell.length_b   1.000
_cell.length_c   1.000
_cell.angle_alpha   90.00
_cell.angle_beta   90.00
_cell.angle_gamma   90.00
#
_symmetry.space_group_name_H-M   'P 1'
#
loop_
_entity.id
_entity.type
_entity.pdbx_description
1 polymer ?
#
loop_
_entity_poly.entity_id
_entity_poly.type
_entity_poly.pdbx_seq_one_letter_code
_entity_poly.pdbx_strand_id
1 'polypeptide(L)'
;MSTKRLALAGIIAAALTLTACTGTGAPDPTGSASETPTPTSTAGTKVPPPASEDEAISAAESVLTDYFTTRGEVNAAGGADPSPLEALATGKALDVAVNDAAYVAEGPVLNVDQVNVDGPATTEGAIKYETVTAYGQPWEEVENGLVTINACQDASEYKVFASDGSEALRPDPRSTFDYQVIYDSERETWLVYDLISLGESC
;
A
#
# COMPACT_ATOMS: atom_id res chain seq x y z
N MET A 1 -38.18 38.16 1.53
CA MET A 1 -39.01 37.80 0.38
C MET A 1 -38.65 36.38 0.00
N SER A 2 -39.38 35.46 0.50
CA SER A 2 -40.51 34.72 -0.11
C SER A 2 -40.04 33.66 -1.06
N THR A 3 -40.04 32.44 -0.55
CA THR A 3 -40.88 31.25 -0.93
C THR A 3 -40.51 30.63 -2.29
N LYS A 4 -40.33 29.31 -2.44
CA LYS A 4 -41.29 28.22 -2.27
C LYS A 4 -40.64 26.84 -2.34
N ARG A 5 -41.22 25.94 -1.58
CA ARG A 5 -41.06 24.49 -1.56
C ARG A 5 -41.45 23.84 -2.89
N LEU A 6 -40.87 22.67 -3.20
CA LEU A 6 -41.67 21.54 -3.71
C LEU A 6 -40.92 20.21 -3.41
N ALA A 7 -41.63 19.37 -2.69
CA ALA A 7 -41.32 17.95 -2.47
C ALA A 7 -41.86 17.16 -3.66
N LEU A 8 -41.16 16.11 -4.06
CA LEU A 8 -41.77 15.00 -4.77
C LEU A 8 -41.14 13.67 -4.31
N ALA A 9 -41.95 12.91 -3.60
CA ALA A 9 -41.73 11.52 -3.26
C ALA A 9 -42.05 10.65 -4.49
N GLY A 10 -41.20 9.66 -4.73
CA GLY A 10 -41.40 8.61 -5.72
C GLY A 10 -40.90 7.28 -5.21
N ILE A 11 -41.84 6.52 -4.62
CA ILE A 11 -41.66 5.11 -4.23
C ILE A 11 -41.86 4.26 -5.48
N ILE A 12 -40.91 3.45 -5.88
CA ILE A 12 -41.14 2.31 -6.78
C ILE A 12 -40.56 1.06 -6.12
N ALA A 13 -41.48 0.23 -5.65
CA ALA A 13 -41.23 -1.16 -5.30
C ALA A 13 -41.37 -2.02 -6.58
N ALA A 14 -40.44 -2.89 -6.85
CA ALA A 14 -40.61 -3.95 -7.83
C ALA A 14 -39.99 -5.24 -7.33
N ALA A 15 -40.81 -6.26 -7.45
CA ALA A 15 -40.78 -7.55 -6.78
C ALA A 15 -39.79 -8.56 -7.36
N LEU A 16 -39.45 -9.53 -6.52
CA LEU A 16 -38.78 -10.79 -6.72
C LEU A 16 -39.35 -11.65 -7.85
N THR A 17 -38.46 -12.33 -8.61
CA THR A 17 -38.77 -13.64 -9.18
C THR A 17 -37.60 -14.60 -8.95
N LEU A 18 -37.81 -15.54 -8.06
CA LEU A 18 -37.03 -16.78 -7.95
C LEU A 18 -37.39 -17.67 -9.15
N THR A 19 -36.37 -18.11 -9.89
CA THR A 19 -36.50 -19.24 -10.82
C THR A 19 -35.54 -20.33 -10.39
N ALA A 20 -36.10 -21.37 -9.80
CA ALA A 20 -35.41 -22.62 -9.55
C ALA A 20 -35.39 -23.44 -10.85
N CYS A 21 -34.23 -23.86 -11.30
CA CYS A 21 -34.06 -24.95 -12.28
C CYS A 21 -33.27 -26.09 -11.64
N THR A 22 -34.01 -27.16 -11.33
CA THR A 22 -33.44 -28.47 -11.07
C THR A 22 -33.04 -29.13 -12.39
N GLY A 23 -31.78 -29.50 -12.52
CA GLY A 23 -31.24 -30.29 -13.64
C GLY A 23 -30.24 -31.33 -13.11
N THR A 24 -30.69 -32.58 -13.03
CA THR A 24 -29.90 -33.77 -12.80
C THR A 24 -29.02 -34.11 -14.02
N GLY A 25 -27.74 -34.42 -13.81
CA GLY A 25 -26.85 -34.99 -14.82
C GLY A 25 -25.38 -34.95 -14.41
N ALA A 26 -24.85 -36.03 -13.83
CA ALA A 26 -23.41 -36.32 -13.72
C ALA A 26 -22.88 -36.88 -15.08
N PRO A 27 -21.55 -36.98 -15.35
CA PRO A 27 -20.43 -37.10 -14.40
C PRO A 27 -19.23 -36.19 -14.71
N ASP A 28 -18.38 -36.11 -13.68
CA ASP A 28 -17.01 -35.66 -13.54
C ASP A 28 -16.11 -35.66 -14.83
N PRO A 29 -15.25 -34.60 -14.98
CA PRO A 29 -13.85 -34.89 -14.80
C PRO A 29 -13.12 -33.89 -13.90
N THR A 30 -12.42 -34.44 -12.92
CA THR A 30 -11.26 -33.95 -12.20
C THR A 30 -10.50 -32.81 -12.93
N GLY A 31 -10.82 -31.57 -12.56
CA GLY A 31 -9.98 -30.41 -12.80
C GLY A 31 -9.61 -29.84 -11.43
N SER A 32 -8.44 -30.24 -10.91
CA SER A 32 -7.84 -29.62 -9.75
C SER A 32 -7.57 -28.16 -10.08
N ALA A 33 -8.49 -27.27 -9.70
CA ALA A 33 -8.21 -25.85 -9.68
C ALA A 33 -7.14 -25.64 -8.60
N SER A 34 -5.92 -25.34 -9.04
CA SER A 34 -4.86 -24.83 -8.18
C SER A 34 -5.36 -23.49 -7.64
N GLU A 35 -5.86 -23.49 -6.41
CA GLU A 35 -6.15 -22.26 -5.71
C GLU A 35 -4.81 -21.54 -5.51
N THR A 36 -4.60 -20.47 -6.27
CA THR A 36 -3.53 -19.52 -5.99
C THR A 36 -3.82 -18.96 -4.61
N PRO A 37 -2.93 -19.13 -3.61
CA PRO A 37 -3.17 -18.57 -2.29
C PRO A 37 -3.28 -17.05 -2.43
N THR A 38 -4.46 -16.51 -2.11
CA THR A 38 -4.64 -15.08 -1.91
C THR A 38 -3.71 -14.69 -0.77
N PRO A 39 -2.79 -13.72 -0.97
CA PRO A 39 -1.94 -13.25 0.13
C PRO A 39 -2.86 -12.70 1.22
N THR A 40 -2.90 -13.38 2.34
CA THR A 40 -3.56 -12.90 3.55
C THR A 40 -2.64 -11.80 4.09
N SER A 41 -3.07 -10.54 4.07
CA SER A 41 -2.34 -9.43 4.69
C SER A 41 -2.02 -9.79 6.14
N THR A 42 -0.75 -9.77 6.50
CA THR A 42 -0.26 -10.12 7.84
C THR A 42 -0.25 -8.89 8.76
N ALA A 43 -0.84 -7.79 8.31
CA ALA A 43 -0.89 -6.52 9.04
C ALA A 43 -1.44 -6.72 10.47
N GLY A 44 -0.63 -6.36 11.46
CA GLY A 44 -1.00 -6.40 12.87
C GLY A 44 -1.07 -7.79 13.52
N THR A 45 -0.54 -8.85 12.85
CA THR A 45 -0.42 -10.16 13.48
C THR A 45 0.74 -10.16 14.47
N LYS A 46 0.46 -10.52 15.73
CA LYS A 46 1.49 -10.70 16.75
C LYS A 46 2.42 -11.86 16.40
N VAL A 47 3.72 -11.58 16.37
CA VAL A 47 4.76 -12.57 16.10
C VAL A 47 5.81 -12.53 17.22
N PRO A 48 6.44 -13.66 17.58
CA PRO A 48 7.54 -13.68 18.53
C PRO A 48 8.77 -12.93 17.95
N PRO A 49 9.72 -12.52 18.81
CA PRO A 49 11.03 -12.04 18.34
C PRO A 49 11.72 -13.07 17.45
N PRO A 50 12.48 -12.63 16.43
CA PRO A 50 13.14 -13.54 15.50
C PRO A 50 14.19 -14.39 16.24
N ALA A 51 14.26 -15.68 15.90
CA ALA A 51 15.24 -16.60 16.47
C ALA A 51 16.55 -16.61 15.70
N SER A 52 16.60 -16.02 14.50
CA SER A 52 17.78 -15.92 13.64
C SER A 52 17.70 -14.68 12.74
N GLU A 53 18.86 -14.32 12.15
CA GLU A 53 18.93 -13.25 11.16
C GLU A 53 18.08 -13.55 9.92
N ASP A 54 18.11 -14.80 9.41
CA ASP A 54 17.32 -15.20 8.24
C ASP A 54 15.80 -15.06 8.49
N GLU A 55 15.35 -15.40 9.70
CA GLU A 55 13.96 -15.22 10.10
C GLU A 55 13.60 -13.73 10.19
N ALA A 56 14.48 -12.90 10.75
CA ALA A 56 14.31 -11.45 10.80
C ALA A 56 14.21 -10.83 9.42
N ILE A 57 15.11 -11.19 8.51
CA ILE A 57 15.11 -10.70 7.12
C ILE A 57 13.81 -11.09 6.40
N SER A 58 13.41 -12.36 6.49
CA SER A 58 12.18 -12.83 5.86
C SER A 58 10.93 -12.10 6.35
N ALA A 59 10.84 -11.86 7.68
CA ALA A 59 9.73 -11.13 8.27
C ALA A 59 9.75 -9.65 7.86
N ALA A 60 10.91 -9.03 7.82
CA ALA A 60 11.08 -7.64 7.40
C ALA A 60 10.72 -7.43 5.92
N GLU A 61 11.11 -8.35 5.02
CA GLU A 61 10.73 -8.30 3.60
C GLU A 61 9.22 -8.47 3.42
N SER A 62 8.59 -9.32 4.23
CA SER A 62 7.13 -9.50 4.19
C SER A 62 6.40 -8.22 4.56
N VAL A 63 6.76 -7.58 5.68
CA VAL A 63 6.09 -6.35 6.10
C VAL A 63 6.39 -5.17 5.17
N LEU A 64 7.58 -5.12 4.57
CA LEU A 64 7.91 -4.10 3.56
C LEU A 64 7.04 -4.27 2.30
N THR A 65 6.78 -5.51 1.88
CA THR A 65 5.86 -5.81 0.78
C THR A 65 4.43 -5.36 1.08
N ASP A 66 3.94 -5.70 2.27
CA ASP A 66 2.61 -5.30 2.73
C ASP A 66 2.49 -3.77 2.83
N TYR A 67 3.54 -3.09 3.31
CA TYR A 67 3.61 -1.63 3.38
C TYR A 67 3.46 -0.97 1.99
N PHE A 68 4.21 -1.42 0.97
CA PHE A 68 4.09 -0.87 -0.38
C PHE A 68 2.73 -1.16 -1.01
N THR A 69 2.20 -2.36 -0.78
CA THR A 69 0.86 -2.74 -1.25
C THR A 69 -0.21 -1.84 -0.65
N THR A 70 -0.23 -1.71 0.67
CA THR A 70 -1.21 -0.88 1.40
C THR A 70 -1.08 0.59 1.05
N ARG A 71 0.16 1.11 0.92
CA ARG A 71 0.40 2.49 0.47
C ARG A 71 -0.16 2.74 -0.93
N GLY A 72 0.01 1.77 -1.85
CA GLY A 72 -0.57 1.83 -3.18
C GLY A 72 -2.10 1.85 -3.14
N GLU A 73 -2.72 1.02 -2.31
CA GLU A 73 -4.18 0.95 -2.11
C GLU A 73 -4.74 2.25 -1.52
N VAL A 74 -4.10 2.81 -0.50
CA VAL A 74 -4.47 4.10 0.11
C VAL A 74 -4.43 5.21 -0.92
N ASN A 75 -3.36 5.31 -1.70
CA ASN A 75 -3.22 6.32 -2.73
C ASN A 75 -4.23 6.12 -3.87
N ALA A 76 -4.45 4.88 -4.32
CA ALA A 76 -5.45 4.57 -5.34
C ALA A 76 -6.89 4.87 -4.88
N ALA A 77 -7.16 4.80 -3.56
CA ALA A 77 -8.41 5.24 -2.95
C ALA A 77 -8.53 6.76 -2.77
N GLY A 78 -7.54 7.54 -3.21
CA GLY A 78 -7.53 9.00 -3.14
C GLY A 78 -6.86 9.58 -1.90
N GLY A 79 -6.14 8.78 -1.11
CA GLY A 79 -5.28 9.24 0.00
C GLY A 79 -6.00 9.79 1.25
N ALA A 80 -7.34 9.81 1.28
CA ALA A 80 -8.10 10.47 2.35
C ALA A 80 -8.04 9.73 3.70
N ASP A 81 -7.77 8.42 3.71
CA ASP A 81 -7.65 7.62 4.92
C ASP A 81 -6.34 6.83 4.94
N PRO A 82 -5.26 7.38 5.53
CA PRO A 82 -3.98 6.69 5.68
C PRO A 82 -3.91 5.73 6.88
N SER A 83 -4.96 5.59 7.68
CA SER A 83 -4.95 4.79 8.91
C SER A 83 -4.53 3.32 8.73
N PRO A 84 -4.76 2.62 7.59
CA PRO A 84 -4.25 1.27 7.38
C PRO A 84 -2.72 1.15 7.47
N LEU A 85 -1.99 2.25 7.20
CA LEU A 85 -0.52 2.27 7.25
C LEU A 85 0.05 2.22 8.68
N GLU A 86 -0.73 2.61 9.70
CA GLU A 86 -0.30 2.58 11.11
C GLU A 86 -0.04 1.16 11.65
N ALA A 87 -0.63 0.15 11.00
CA ALA A 87 -0.39 -1.25 11.33
C ALA A 87 0.91 -1.81 10.73
N LEU A 88 1.52 -1.11 9.77
CA LEU A 88 2.67 -1.58 8.98
C LEU A 88 3.90 -0.68 9.11
N ALA A 89 3.73 0.55 9.58
CA ALA A 89 4.79 1.54 9.64
C ALA A 89 4.76 2.36 10.92
N THR A 90 5.89 2.92 11.27
CA THR A 90 6.08 3.85 12.38
C THR A 90 7.20 4.84 12.04
N GLY A 91 7.42 5.84 12.89
CA GLY A 91 8.50 6.80 12.69
C GLY A 91 8.43 7.49 11.34
N LYS A 92 9.59 7.66 10.72
CA LYS A 92 9.71 8.42 9.47
C LYS A 92 9.03 7.76 8.26
N ALA A 93 8.95 6.42 8.24
CA ALA A 93 8.25 5.70 7.18
C ALA A 93 6.75 5.99 7.19
N LEU A 94 6.15 6.04 8.38
CA LEU A 94 4.74 6.42 8.51
C LEU A 94 4.52 7.88 8.13
N ASP A 95 5.37 8.80 8.59
CA ASP A 95 5.28 10.23 8.24
C ASP A 95 5.32 10.45 6.72
N VAL A 96 6.24 9.76 6.03
CA VAL A 96 6.36 9.84 4.56
C VAL A 96 5.08 9.32 3.89
N ALA A 97 4.56 8.18 4.33
CA ALA A 97 3.37 7.57 3.73
C ALA A 97 2.10 8.42 3.95
N VAL A 98 1.95 8.99 5.14
CA VAL A 98 0.84 9.92 5.46
C VAL A 98 0.94 11.21 4.63
N ASN A 99 2.15 11.78 4.48
CA ASN A 99 2.35 12.96 3.64
C ASN A 99 2.07 12.68 2.15
N ASP A 100 2.45 11.50 1.65
CA ASP A 100 2.12 11.11 0.28
C ASP A 100 0.62 10.94 0.08
N ALA A 101 -0.08 10.32 1.04
CA ALA A 101 -1.53 10.20 1.00
C ALA A 101 -2.21 11.58 1.01
N ALA A 102 -1.75 12.51 1.86
CA ALA A 102 -2.24 13.87 1.90
C ALA A 102 -1.98 14.61 0.57
N TYR A 103 -0.80 14.41 -0.04
CA TYR A 103 -0.48 14.96 -1.36
C TYR A 103 -1.45 14.46 -2.45
N VAL A 104 -1.82 13.18 -2.42
CA VAL A 104 -2.83 12.63 -3.34
C VAL A 104 -4.22 13.21 -3.07
N ALA A 105 -4.59 13.35 -1.78
CA ALA A 105 -5.92 13.85 -1.39
C ALA A 105 -6.15 15.34 -1.67
N GLU A 106 -5.11 16.16 -1.54
CA GLU A 106 -5.25 17.63 -1.51
C GLU A 106 -4.50 18.33 -2.65
N GLY A 107 -3.43 17.77 -3.18
CA GLY A 107 -2.50 18.44 -4.09
C GLY A 107 -1.65 19.50 -3.36
N PRO A 108 -1.14 20.51 -4.04
CA PRO A 108 -1.08 20.64 -5.49
C PRO A 108 -0.11 19.64 -6.13
N VAL A 109 -0.38 19.24 -7.35
CA VAL A 109 0.51 18.38 -8.15
C VAL A 109 1.33 19.23 -9.13
N LEU A 110 2.65 19.13 -9.06
CA LEU A 110 3.55 19.70 -10.07
C LEU A 110 3.53 18.78 -11.30
N ASN A 111 2.97 19.23 -12.41
CA ASN A 111 2.85 18.43 -13.63
C ASN A 111 4.13 18.49 -14.50
N VAL A 112 4.15 17.71 -15.60
CA VAL A 112 5.28 17.63 -16.52
C VAL A 112 5.60 18.96 -17.20
N ASP A 113 4.67 19.90 -17.29
CA ASP A 113 4.84 21.25 -17.79
C ASP A 113 5.37 22.23 -16.72
N GLN A 114 5.72 21.73 -15.54
CA GLN A 114 6.18 22.48 -14.37
C GLN A 114 5.17 23.49 -13.83
N VAL A 115 3.88 23.16 -13.96
CA VAL A 115 2.77 23.95 -13.42
C VAL A 115 2.18 23.22 -12.20
N ASN A 116 1.94 23.95 -11.10
CA ASN A 116 1.20 23.43 -9.97
C ASN A 116 -0.29 23.42 -10.32
N VAL A 117 -0.91 22.23 -10.20
CA VAL A 117 -2.34 22.02 -10.42
C VAL A 117 -2.98 21.70 -9.08
N ASP A 118 -3.90 22.55 -8.64
CA ASP A 118 -4.62 22.42 -7.37
C ASP A 118 -5.67 21.29 -7.44
N GLY A 119 -5.96 20.71 -6.28
CA GLY A 119 -7.01 19.69 -6.11
C GLY A 119 -6.45 18.27 -6.04
N PRO A 120 -7.35 17.29 -5.80
CA PRO A 120 -6.95 15.91 -5.57
C PRO A 120 -6.31 15.28 -6.81
N ALA A 121 -5.33 14.42 -6.57
CA ALA A 121 -4.70 13.60 -7.58
C ALA A 121 -5.38 12.22 -7.71
N THR A 122 -5.04 11.52 -8.79
CA THR A 122 -5.31 10.08 -8.94
C THR A 122 -4.02 9.35 -9.21
N THR A 123 -3.96 8.07 -8.84
CA THR A 123 -2.77 7.25 -9.03
C THR A 123 -3.10 5.97 -9.79
N GLU A 124 -2.13 5.50 -10.60
CA GLU A 124 -2.20 4.24 -11.33
C GLU A 124 -0.90 3.46 -11.19
N GLY A 125 -0.98 2.12 -11.26
CA GLY A 125 0.16 1.23 -11.16
C GLY A 125 0.65 1.04 -9.73
N ALA A 126 1.87 0.53 -9.58
CA ALA A 126 2.47 0.22 -8.28
C ALA A 126 3.97 0.53 -8.25
N ILE A 127 4.46 0.89 -7.07
CA ILE A 127 5.90 0.93 -6.79
C ILE A 127 6.35 -0.49 -6.47
N LYS A 128 7.44 -0.92 -7.10
CA LYS A 128 8.10 -2.22 -6.86
C LYS A 128 9.46 -1.99 -6.22
N TYR A 129 10.00 -3.01 -5.60
CA TYR A 129 11.38 -2.98 -5.16
C TYR A 129 12.05 -4.35 -5.40
N GLU A 130 13.36 -4.33 -5.59
CA GLU A 130 14.18 -5.51 -5.73
C GLU A 130 15.31 -5.43 -4.68
N THR A 131 15.32 -6.38 -3.74
CA THR A 131 16.35 -6.45 -2.69
C THR A 131 17.71 -6.75 -3.31
N VAL A 132 18.69 -5.93 -2.98
CA VAL A 132 20.10 -6.14 -3.35
C VAL A 132 20.84 -6.86 -2.21
N THR A 133 20.68 -6.36 -0.99
CA THR A 133 21.21 -6.97 0.24
C THR A 133 20.27 -6.70 1.41
N ALA A 134 20.27 -7.61 2.37
CA ALA A 134 19.60 -7.40 3.65
C ALA A 134 20.44 -7.95 4.78
N TYR A 135 20.39 -7.32 5.95
CA TYR A 135 21.11 -7.77 7.14
C TYR A 135 20.41 -7.33 8.43
N GLY A 136 20.54 -8.20 9.46
CA GLY A 136 19.99 -7.96 10.78
C GLY A 136 20.98 -7.23 11.70
N GLN A 137 20.45 -6.42 12.61
CA GLN A 137 21.20 -5.68 13.63
C GLN A 137 20.43 -5.70 14.96
N PRO A 138 21.12 -5.59 16.10
CA PRO A 138 20.42 -5.41 17.37
C PRO A 138 19.56 -4.15 17.39
N TRP A 139 18.34 -4.29 17.91
CA TRP A 139 17.43 -3.20 18.18
C TRP A 139 16.76 -3.42 19.53
N GLU A 140 16.90 -2.43 20.44
CA GLU A 140 16.51 -2.59 21.84
C GLU A 140 17.12 -3.86 22.46
N GLU A 141 16.29 -4.79 22.96
CA GLU A 141 16.75 -6.05 23.57
C GLU A 141 16.68 -7.25 22.61
N VAL A 142 16.37 -7.00 21.32
CA VAL A 142 16.23 -8.04 20.28
C VAL A 142 17.47 -8.07 19.40
N GLU A 143 18.20 -9.20 19.33
CA GLU A 143 19.50 -9.34 18.64
C GLU A 143 19.43 -8.98 17.15
N ASN A 144 18.35 -9.37 16.46
CA ASN A 144 18.13 -9.04 15.04
C ASN A 144 16.84 -8.19 14.89
N GLY A 145 16.58 -7.29 15.82
CA GLY A 145 15.37 -6.50 15.89
C GLY A 145 15.30 -5.33 14.91
N LEU A 146 16.39 -4.97 14.24
CA LEU A 146 16.45 -4.04 13.11
C LEU A 146 16.99 -4.76 11.89
N VAL A 147 16.24 -4.74 10.80
CA VAL A 147 16.71 -5.20 9.48
C VAL A 147 16.84 -4.01 8.55
N THR A 148 18.04 -3.86 7.95
CA THR A 148 18.25 -2.92 6.86
C THR A 148 18.18 -3.68 5.54
N ILE A 149 17.28 -3.29 4.67
CA ILE A 149 17.08 -3.84 3.33
C ILE A 149 17.53 -2.79 2.32
N ASN A 150 18.71 -3.02 1.68
CA ASN A 150 19.15 -2.23 0.55
C ASN A 150 18.46 -2.73 -0.70
N ALA A 151 17.71 -1.86 -1.39
CA ALA A 151 16.91 -2.25 -2.54
C ALA A 151 16.85 -1.17 -3.61
N CYS A 152 16.68 -1.62 -4.85
CA CYS A 152 16.26 -0.76 -5.96
C CYS A 152 14.75 -0.58 -5.92
N GLN A 153 14.29 0.64 -5.66
CA GLN A 153 12.88 1.01 -5.82
C GLN A 153 12.62 1.36 -7.27
N ASP A 154 11.63 0.73 -7.88
CA ASP A 154 11.18 0.99 -9.25
C ASP A 154 9.73 1.52 -9.25
N ALA A 155 9.58 2.78 -9.54
CA ALA A 155 8.32 3.47 -9.68
C ALA A 155 7.98 3.80 -11.14
N SER A 156 8.61 3.15 -12.12
CA SER A 156 8.39 3.43 -13.55
C SER A 156 6.94 3.22 -13.98
N GLU A 157 6.28 2.23 -13.39
CA GLU A 157 4.88 1.91 -13.66
C GLU A 157 3.89 2.67 -12.76
N TYR A 158 4.37 3.35 -11.71
CA TYR A 158 3.52 4.12 -10.83
C TYR A 158 3.35 5.54 -11.36
N LYS A 159 2.14 5.96 -11.64
CA LYS A 159 1.80 7.28 -12.18
C LYS A 159 0.89 8.04 -11.25
N VAL A 160 1.09 9.35 -11.21
CA VAL A 160 0.22 10.30 -10.51
C VAL A 160 -0.30 11.29 -11.53
N PHE A 161 -1.60 11.55 -11.51
CA PHE A 161 -2.26 12.51 -12.37
C PHE A 161 -2.91 13.60 -11.53
N ALA A 162 -2.68 14.85 -11.92
CA ALA A 162 -3.32 16.01 -11.32
C ALA A 162 -4.83 16.02 -11.58
N SER A 163 -5.56 16.90 -10.91
CA SER A 163 -7.02 17.03 -11.02
C SER A 163 -7.51 17.39 -12.44
N ASP A 164 -6.65 17.97 -13.28
CA ASP A 164 -6.92 18.29 -14.70
C ASP A 164 -6.55 17.13 -15.66
N GLY A 165 -6.03 16.01 -15.12
CA GLY A 165 -5.59 14.84 -15.87
C GLY A 165 -4.16 14.90 -16.41
N SER A 166 -3.41 15.97 -16.14
CA SER A 166 -1.99 16.05 -16.51
C SER A 166 -1.13 15.15 -15.62
N GLU A 167 -0.09 14.50 -16.18
CA GLU A 167 0.81 13.63 -15.44
C GLU A 167 1.77 14.46 -14.55
N ALA A 168 2.01 13.97 -13.34
CA ALA A 168 2.95 14.60 -12.41
C ALA A 168 4.39 14.49 -12.91
N LEU A 169 5.18 15.54 -12.65
CA LEU A 169 6.62 15.53 -12.93
C LEU A 169 7.32 14.54 -11.98
N ARG A 170 8.03 13.57 -12.57
CA ARG A 170 8.79 12.55 -11.84
C ARG A 170 10.16 12.36 -12.50
N PRO A 171 11.20 13.03 -11.99
CA PRO A 171 12.51 13.06 -12.65
C PRO A 171 13.23 11.70 -12.63
N ASP A 172 13.15 10.95 -11.54
CA ASP A 172 13.88 9.68 -11.34
C ASP A 172 12.94 8.57 -10.86
N PRO A 173 12.47 7.68 -11.77
CA PRO A 173 11.57 6.60 -11.38
C PRO A 173 12.28 5.44 -10.67
N ARG A 174 13.60 5.33 -10.75
CA ARG A 174 14.39 4.26 -10.14
C ARG A 174 15.47 4.82 -9.25
N SER A 175 15.50 4.39 -8.00
CA SER A 175 16.45 4.87 -7.00
C SER A 175 16.77 3.81 -5.97
N THR A 176 17.99 3.84 -5.45
CA THR A 176 18.45 2.95 -4.38
C THR A 176 18.04 3.52 -3.01
N PHE A 177 17.47 2.67 -2.19
CA PHE A 177 17.06 2.98 -0.82
C PHE A 177 17.59 1.95 0.17
N ASP A 178 17.85 2.40 1.40
CA ASP A 178 17.91 1.57 2.58
C ASP A 178 16.57 1.67 3.33
N TYR A 179 15.83 0.57 3.38
CA TYR A 179 14.62 0.44 4.19
C TYR A 179 14.99 -0.13 5.54
N GLN A 180 14.66 0.58 6.60
CA GLN A 180 14.83 0.11 7.96
C GLN A 180 13.52 -0.43 8.49
N VAL A 181 13.52 -1.68 8.89
CA VAL A 181 12.36 -2.39 9.43
C VAL A 181 12.71 -2.87 10.84
N ILE A 182 11.89 -2.52 11.82
CA ILE A 182 12.13 -2.83 13.22
C ILE A 182 11.11 -3.83 13.77
N TYR A 183 11.55 -4.66 14.70
CA TYR A 183 10.67 -5.43 15.55
C TYR A 183 10.25 -4.57 16.75
N ASP A 184 8.96 -4.25 16.85
CA ASP A 184 8.38 -3.54 17.98
C ASP A 184 7.98 -4.57 19.05
N SER A 185 8.73 -4.63 20.14
CA SER A 185 8.52 -5.59 21.24
C SER A 185 7.26 -5.34 22.05
N GLU A 186 6.73 -4.10 22.07
CA GLU A 186 5.48 -3.78 22.75
C GLU A 186 4.26 -4.25 21.97
N ARG A 187 4.32 -4.07 20.65
CA ARG A 187 3.25 -4.50 19.72
C ARG A 187 3.41 -5.95 19.30
N GLU A 188 4.57 -6.57 19.52
CA GLU A 188 4.95 -7.92 19.05
C GLU A 188 4.79 -8.07 17.52
N THR A 189 5.28 -7.07 16.77
CA THR A 189 5.15 -7.02 15.29
C THR A 189 6.32 -6.31 14.64
N TRP A 190 6.51 -6.56 13.34
CA TRP A 190 7.46 -5.83 12.52
C TRP A 190 6.82 -4.60 11.92
N LEU A 191 7.57 -3.48 11.86
CA LEU A 191 7.13 -2.20 11.32
C LEU A 191 8.21 -1.57 10.46
N VAL A 192 7.85 -1.02 9.30
CA VAL A 192 8.75 -0.17 8.52
C VAL A 192 8.97 1.13 9.28
N TYR A 193 10.24 1.45 9.56
CA TYR A 193 10.62 2.56 10.44
C TYR A 193 11.18 3.77 9.68
N ASP A 194 12.11 3.56 8.76
CA ASP A 194 12.73 4.63 7.96
C ASP A 194 12.94 4.20 6.49
N LEU A 195 12.97 5.19 5.61
CA LEU A 195 13.30 5.07 4.19
C LEU A 195 14.40 6.08 3.87
N ILE A 196 15.61 5.58 3.67
CA ILE A 196 16.81 6.40 3.44
C ILE A 196 17.16 6.33 1.97
N SER A 197 16.93 7.42 1.22
CA SER A 197 17.37 7.51 -0.17
C SER A 197 18.90 7.64 -0.21
N LEU A 198 19.54 6.81 -1.03
CA LEU A 198 20.99 6.88 -1.23
C LEU A 198 21.37 7.83 -2.37
N GLY A 199 20.40 8.38 -3.09
CA GLY A 199 20.62 9.34 -4.19
C GLY A 199 21.27 8.72 -5.43
N GLU A 200 21.29 7.40 -5.52
CA GLU A 200 21.85 6.64 -6.62
C GLU A 200 20.71 6.05 -7.47
N SER A 201 20.88 6.12 -8.77
CA SER A 201 19.98 5.44 -9.71
C SER A 201 20.35 3.97 -9.79
N CYS A 202 19.40 3.11 -9.86
CA CYS A 202 19.55 1.69 -10.09
C CYS A 202 18.80 1.28 -11.38
#